data_0b86d6d64d9bc81178be7e3fb0506c77
#
_entry.id   0b86d6d64d9bc81178be7e3fb0506c77
#
_cell.length_a   1.000
_cell.length_b   1.000
_cell.length_c   1.000
_cell.angle_alpha   90.00
_cell.angle_beta   90.00
_cell.angle_gamma   90.00
#
_symmetry.space_group_name_H-M   'P 1'
#
loop_
_entity.id
_entity.type
_entity.pdbx_description
1 polymer ?
#
loop_
_entity_poly.entity_id
_entity_poly.type
_entity_poly.pdbx_seq_one_letter_code
_entity_poly.pdbx_strand_id
1 'polypeptide(L)'
;MLQFVRRSAQLNQDNQPILVHCSAGSGRSGCFIVLDWMLRMADAEGMTHTYCSYDIYMTFLGLLDIYNTVKELRHRRVNMVANLEQYIFLHDSLLEAVLCGETGVTSNELSRHYDQLITGELISST
;
A
#
# COMPACT_ATOMS: atom_id res chain seq x y z
N MET A 1 3.15 -5.19 -4.37
CA MET A 1 3.02 -5.22 -2.89
C MET A 1 1.59 -4.90 -2.45
N LEU A 2 0.99 -3.80 -2.87
CA LEU A 2 -0.39 -3.40 -2.50
C LEU A 2 -1.42 -4.52 -2.70
N GLN A 3 -1.46 -5.13 -3.89
CA GLN A 3 -2.34 -6.27 -4.19
C GLN A 3 -2.15 -7.43 -3.22
N PHE A 4 -0.90 -7.73 -2.87
CA PHE A 4 -0.59 -8.79 -1.92
C PHE A 4 -1.11 -8.47 -0.51
N VAL A 5 -0.94 -7.22 -0.05
CA VAL A 5 -1.46 -6.77 1.25
C VAL A 5 -2.99 -6.84 1.27
N ARG A 6 -3.66 -6.28 0.25
CA ARG A 6 -5.12 -6.33 0.13
C ARG A 6 -5.65 -7.76 0.08
N ARG A 7 -4.99 -8.64 -0.69
CA ARG A 7 -5.39 -10.04 -0.76
C ARG A 7 -5.23 -10.78 0.56
N SER A 8 -4.14 -10.53 1.30
CA SER A 8 -3.94 -11.14 2.62
C SER A 8 -5.00 -10.68 3.63
N ALA A 9 -5.39 -9.41 3.59
CA ALA A 9 -6.47 -8.89 4.42
C ALA A 9 -7.83 -9.52 4.08
N GLN A 10 -8.15 -9.68 2.78
CA GLN A 10 -9.37 -10.35 2.32
C GLN A 10 -9.45 -11.82 2.75
N LEU A 11 -8.33 -12.53 2.77
CA LEU A 11 -8.27 -13.93 3.20
C LEU A 11 -8.32 -14.11 4.71
N ASN A 12 -7.98 -13.07 5.48
CA ASN A 12 -7.96 -13.08 6.94
C ASN A 12 -9.23 -12.43 7.53
N GLN A 13 -10.40 -12.87 7.11
CA GLN A 13 -11.68 -12.31 7.55
C GLN A 13 -11.93 -12.51 9.05
N ASP A 14 -11.39 -13.56 9.65
CA ASP A 14 -11.53 -13.87 11.08
C ASP A 14 -10.54 -13.09 11.98
N ASN A 15 -9.79 -12.14 11.42
CA ASN A 15 -8.76 -11.37 12.13
C ASN A 15 -7.76 -12.24 12.92
N GLN A 16 -7.40 -13.39 12.38
CA GLN A 16 -6.39 -14.25 13.00
C GLN A 16 -5.00 -13.63 12.92
N PRO A 17 -4.10 -13.94 13.87
CA PRO A 17 -2.72 -13.48 13.81
C PRO A 17 -2.02 -13.88 12.51
N ILE A 18 -1.39 -12.91 11.82
CA ILE A 18 -0.63 -13.16 10.60
C ILE A 18 0.86 -13.26 10.96
N LEU A 19 1.50 -14.35 10.59
CA LEU A 19 2.94 -14.48 10.67
C LEU A 19 3.60 -13.85 9.44
N VAL A 20 4.34 -12.77 9.65
CA VAL A 20 5.07 -12.06 8.60
C VAL A 20 6.56 -12.30 8.72
N HIS A 21 7.19 -12.80 7.66
CA HIS A 21 8.63 -13.02 7.64
C HIS A 21 9.25 -12.63 6.29
N CYS A 22 10.53 -12.32 6.31
CA CYS A 22 11.40 -12.19 5.14
C CYS A 22 12.77 -12.82 5.49
N SER A 23 13.88 -12.38 4.93
CA SER A 23 15.20 -12.93 5.30
C SER A 23 15.54 -12.60 6.76
N ALA A 24 15.56 -11.31 7.13
CA ALA A 24 15.89 -10.83 8.48
C ALA A 24 14.65 -10.53 9.33
N GLY A 25 13.46 -10.57 8.76
CA GLY A 25 12.20 -10.27 9.45
C GLY A 25 12.04 -8.79 9.86
N SER A 26 12.72 -7.87 9.20
CA SER A 26 12.70 -6.44 9.55
C SER A 26 12.38 -5.53 8.35
N GLY A 27 13.13 -5.60 7.25
CA GLY A 27 12.95 -4.68 6.12
C GLY A 27 11.62 -4.90 5.39
N ARG A 28 11.53 -5.92 4.53
CA ARG A 28 10.33 -6.26 3.76
C ARG A 28 9.13 -6.60 4.65
N SER A 29 9.37 -7.26 5.78
CA SER A 29 8.33 -7.53 6.79
C SER A 29 7.81 -6.24 7.40
N GLY A 30 8.68 -5.27 7.69
CA GLY A 30 8.30 -3.96 8.19
C GLY A 30 7.43 -3.20 7.18
N CYS A 31 7.81 -3.21 5.90
CA CYS A 31 7.00 -2.59 4.84
C CYS A 31 5.60 -3.22 4.74
N PHE A 32 5.51 -4.54 4.78
CA PHE A 32 4.21 -5.22 4.75
C PHE A 32 3.33 -4.79 5.92
N ILE A 33 3.86 -4.79 7.14
CA ILE A 33 3.10 -4.45 8.36
C ILE A 33 2.61 -3.00 8.31
N VAL A 34 3.47 -2.05 7.88
CA VAL A 34 3.07 -0.64 7.76
C VAL A 34 1.97 -0.49 6.71
N LEU A 35 2.12 -1.10 5.53
CA LEU A 35 1.11 -1.01 4.48
C LEU A 35 -0.22 -1.63 4.90
N ASP A 36 -0.23 -2.82 5.51
CA ASP A 36 -1.44 -3.47 6.01
C ASP A 36 -2.16 -2.59 7.03
N TRP A 37 -1.41 -2.02 7.99
CA TRP A 37 -1.97 -1.13 8.99
C TRP A 37 -2.56 0.15 8.39
N MET A 38 -1.80 0.82 7.51
CA MET A 38 -2.21 2.08 6.89
C MET A 38 -3.41 1.92 5.97
N LEU A 39 -3.45 0.84 5.18
CA LEU A 39 -4.59 0.56 4.30
C LEU A 39 -5.86 0.27 5.10
N ARG A 40 -5.77 -0.49 6.19
CA ARG A 40 -6.91 -0.72 7.09
C ARG A 40 -7.42 0.57 7.74
N MET A 41 -6.53 1.47 8.12
CA MET A 41 -6.92 2.79 8.64
C MET A 41 -7.63 3.60 7.56
N ALA A 42 -7.08 3.64 6.35
CA ALA A 42 -7.68 4.34 5.22
C ALA A 42 -9.07 3.79 4.85
N ASP A 43 -9.24 2.47 4.89
CA ASP A 43 -10.54 1.81 4.65
C ASP A 43 -11.56 2.15 5.75
N ALA A 44 -11.14 2.15 7.01
CA ALA A 44 -12.01 2.49 8.15
C ALA A 44 -12.51 3.93 8.09
N GLU A 45 -11.71 4.85 7.56
CA GLU A 45 -12.09 6.26 7.35
C GLU A 45 -12.84 6.50 6.02
N GLY A 46 -13.10 5.44 5.23
CA GLY A 46 -13.83 5.52 3.96
C GLY A 46 -13.04 6.18 2.82
N MET A 47 -11.72 6.26 2.92
CA MET A 47 -10.88 7.02 1.99
C MET A 47 -10.50 6.28 0.72
N THR A 48 -10.60 4.96 0.69
CA THR A 48 -10.16 4.13 -0.45
C THR A 48 -11.10 4.14 -1.65
N HIS A 49 -12.29 4.71 -1.51
CA HIS A 49 -13.34 4.71 -2.54
C HIS A 49 -13.80 6.10 -2.96
N THR A 50 -13.19 7.16 -2.47
CA THR A 50 -13.63 8.52 -2.76
C THR A 50 -12.80 9.15 -3.88
N TYR A 51 -13.45 9.79 -4.82
CA TYR A 51 -12.80 10.51 -5.93
C TYR A 51 -11.73 11.47 -5.45
N CYS A 52 -10.56 11.38 -6.08
CA CYS A 52 -9.37 12.10 -5.69
C CYS A 52 -9.52 13.62 -5.92
N SER A 53 -9.82 14.37 -4.87
CA SER A 53 -9.56 15.80 -4.83
C SER A 53 -8.25 16.07 -4.06
N TYR A 54 -7.58 17.16 -4.37
CA TYR A 54 -6.36 17.60 -3.68
C TYR A 54 -6.56 17.69 -2.15
N ASP A 55 -7.75 18.11 -1.71
CA ASP A 55 -8.10 18.23 -0.31
C ASP A 55 -8.15 16.87 0.41
N ILE A 56 -8.64 15.83 -0.27
CA ILE A 56 -8.66 14.45 0.26
C ILE A 56 -7.23 13.92 0.39
N TYR A 57 -6.36 14.20 -0.59
CA TYR A 57 -4.95 13.81 -0.53
C TYR A 57 -4.23 14.46 0.65
N MET A 58 -4.44 15.77 0.88
CA MET A 58 -3.84 16.47 2.02
C MET A 58 -4.38 15.96 3.37
N THR A 59 -5.66 15.64 3.45
CA THR A 59 -6.28 15.02 4.64
C THR A 59 -5.71 13.62 4.88
N PHE A 60 -5.55 12.83 3.83
CA PHE A 60 -4.98 11.48 3.89
C PHE A 60 -3.54 11.51 4.40
N LEU A 61 -2.69 12.40 3.88
CA LEU A 61 -1.32 12.57 4.37
C LEU A 61 -1.26 13.00 5.85
N GLY A 62 -2.23 13.78 6.30
CA GLY A 62 -2.34 14.18 7.70
C GLY A 62 -2.80 13.05 8.63
N LEU A 63 -3.61 12.11 8.14
CA LEU A 63 -4.13 10.98 8.90
C LEU A 63 -3.16 9.78 8.90
N LEU A 64 -2.41 9.57 7.83
CA LEU A 64 -1.44 8.47 7.72
C LEU A 64 -0.05 8.92 8.18
N ASP A 65 0.17 8.83 9.47
CA ASP A 65 1.47 9.13 10.06
C ASP A 65 2.45 7.95 9.92
N ILE A 66 3.03 7.84 8.74
CA ILE A 66 4.02 6.79 8.41
C ILE A 66 5.22 6.89 9.33
N TYR A 67 5.68 8.10 9.64
CA TYR A 67 6.85 8.32 10.49
C TYR A 67 6.66 7.74 11.89
N ASN A 68 5.58 8.12 12.58
CA ASN A 68 5.31 7.61 13.92
C ASN A 68 4.99 6.12 13.91
N THR A 69 4.31 5.59 12.90
CA THR A 69 4.07 4.16 12.76
C THR A 69 5.38 3.36 12.63
N VAL A 70 6.30 3.80 11.77
CA VAL A 70 7.63 3.16 11.65
C VAL A 70 8.41 3.29 12.95
N LYS A 71 8.35 4.43 13.62
CA LYS A 71 8.99 4.66 14.92
C LYS A 71 8.45 3.70 15.97
N GLU A 72 7.14 3.55 16.09
CA GLU A 72 6.52 2.60 17.03
C GLU A 72 6.90 1.14 16.72
N LEU A 73 6.92 0.76 15.45
CA LEU A 73 7.40 -0.57 15.05
C LEU A 73 8.87 -0.80 15.49
N ARG A 74 9.72 0.22 15.37
CA ARG A 74 11.13 0.14 15.79
C ARG A 74 11.31 0.02 17.29
N HIS A 75 10.36 0.50 18.11
CA HIS A 75 10.34 0.23 19.55
C HIS A 75 10.05 -1.25 19.87
N ARG A 76 9.25 -1.91 19.05
CA ARG A 76 8.92 -3.34 19.23
C ARG A 76 10.00 -4.27 18.66
N ARG A 77 10.60 -3.90 17.54
CA ARG A 77 11.69 -4.64 16.89
C ARG A 77 12.60 -3.68 16.13
N VAL A 78 13.89 -3.75 16.40
CA VAL A 78 14.91 -2.92 15.74
C VAL A 78 14.93 -3.12 14.23
N ASN A 79 15.32 -2.09 13.49
CA ASN A 79 15.49 -2.08 12.04
C ASN A 79 14.21 -2.39 11.22
N MET A 80 13.02 -2.22 11.80
CA MET A 80 11.79 -2.27 11.01
C MET A 80 11.79 -1.14 9.97
N VAL A 81 11.53 -1.50 8.69
CA VAL A 81 11.76 -0.61 7.53
C VAL A 81 13.23 -0.20 7.49
N ALA A 82 14.10 -1.11 7.02
CA ALA A 82 15.53 -1.11 7.31
C ALA A 82 16.34 0.00 6.62
N ASN A 83 15.86 0.54 5.49
CA ASN A 83 16.59 1.55 4.70
C ASN A 83 15.66 2.64 4.15
N LEU A 84 16.29 3.69 3.60
CA LEU A 84 15.59 4.83 3.03
C LEU A 84 14.70 4.44 1.82
N GLU A 85 15.16 3.55 0.97
CA GLU A 85 14.41 3.09 -0.21
C GLU A 85 13.10 2.42 0.19
N GLN A 86 13.11 1.61 1.26
CA GLN A 86 11.90 1.00 1.80
C GLN A 86 10.96 2.05 2.42
N TYR A 87 11.51 3.08 3.02
CA TYR A 87 10.70 4.16 3.57
C TYR A 87 10.03 4.99 2.46
N ILE A 88 10.77 5.34 1.41
CA ILE A 88 10.23 6.01 0.20
C ILE A 88 9.15 5.13 -0.44
N PHE A 89 9.43 3.83 -0.60
CA PHE A 89 8.49 2.86 -1.15
C PHE A 89 7.13 2.84 -0.40
N LEU A 90 7.13 3.02 0.92
CA LEU A 90 5.88 3.12 1.69
C LEU A 90 5.06 4.34 1.27
N HIS A 91 5.71 5.51 1.14
CA HIS A 91 5.04 6.73 0.70
C HIS A 91 4.48 6.59 -0.72
N ASP A 92 5.27 6.08 -1.66
CA ASP A 92 4.85 5.87 -3.05
C ASP A 92 3.69 4.88 -3.14
N SER A 93 3.77 3.76 -2.40
CA SER A 93 2.70 2.75 -2.39
C SER A 93 1.39 3.28 -1.82
N LEU A 94 1.44 4.06 -0.75
CA LEU A 94 0.24 4.65 -0.16
C LEU A 94 -0.34 5.75 -1.06
N LEU A 95 0.52 6.53 -1.69
CA LEU A 95 0.11 7.51 -2.70
C LEU A 95 -0.61 6.83 -3.86
N GLU A 96 -0.03 5.75 -4.41
CA GLU A 96 -0.66 4.94 -5.47
C GLU A 96 -2.02 4.40 -5.02
N ALA A 97 -2.10 3.86 -3.79
CA ALA A 97 -3.35 3.30 -3.26
C ALA A 97 -4.48 4.33 -3.20
N VAL A 98 -4.15 5.59 -2.92
CA VAL A 98 -5.12 6.70 -2.83
C VAL A 98 -5.49 7.24 -4.19
N LEU A 99 -4.48 7.52 -5.03
CA LEU A 99 -4.69 8.17 -6.33
C LEU A 99 -5.28 7.23 -7.38
N CYS A 100 -4.82 5.97 -7.39
CA CYS A 100 -5.12 5.02 -8.45
C CYS A 100 -6.12 3.93 -8.02
N GLY A 101 -6.40 3.81 -6.70
CA GLY A 101 -7.31 2.80 -6.18
C GLY A 101 -6.81 1.36 -6.46
N GLU A 102 -7.61 0.60 -7.20
CA GLU A 102 -7.28 -0.79 -7.55
C GLU A 102 -6.50 -0.84 -8.86
N THR A 103 -5.19 -1.08 -8.78
CA THR A 103 -4.27 -1.14 -9.93
C THR A 103 -3.98 -2.57 -10.40
N GLY A 104 -4.67 -3.56 -9.83
CA GLY A 104 -4.47 -4.97 -10.16
C GLY A 104 -5.06 -5.35 -11.50
N VAL A 105 -4.26 -6.02 -12.34
CA VAL A 105 -4.68 -6.57 -13.62
C VAL A 105 -4.67 -8.08 -13.52
N THR A 106 -5.74 -8.75 -13.99
CA THR A 106 -5.81 -10.21 -14.00
C THR A 106 -4.83 -10.80 -15.03
N SER A 107 -4.40 -12.04 -14.82
CA SER A 107 -3.47 -12.71 -15.74
C SER A 107 -3.99 -12.78 -17.18
N ASN A 108 -5.30 -12.87 -17.35
CA ASN A 108 -5.95 -12.95 -18.67
C ASN A 108 -5.97 -11.59 -19.38
N GLU A 109 -5.93 -10.50 -18.64
CA GLU A 109 -5.97 -9.13 -19.17
C GLU A 109 -4.57 -8.52 -19.29
N LEU A 110 -3.54 -9.16 -18.69
CA LEU A 110 -2.20 -8.60 -18.60
C LEU A 110 -1.61 -8.25 -19.97
N SER A 111 -1.75 -9.15 -20.96
CA SER A 111 -1.18 -8.92 -22.29
C SER A 111 -1.84 -7.72 -22.96
N ARG A 112 -3.17 -7.64 -22.94
CA ARG A 112 -3.92 -6.51 -23.51
C ARG A 112 -3.57 -5.20 -22.80
N HIS A 113 -3.49 -5.22 -21.47
CA HIS A 113 -3.15 -4.03 -20.69
C HIS A 113 -1.72 -3.55 -20.97
N TYR A 114 -0.78 -4.47 -21.13
CA TYR A 114 0.60 -4.17 -21.53
C TYR A 114 0.67 -3.52 -22.92
N ASP A 115 -0.08 -4.06 -23.90
CA ASP A 115 -0.14 -3.49 -25.25
C ASP A 115 -0.72 -2.07 -25.24
N GLN A 116 -1.77 -1.82 -24.44
CA GLN A 116 -2.36 -0.49 -24.26
C GLN A 116 -1.40 0.52 -23.63
N LEU A 117 -0.58 0.07 -22.66
CA LEU A 117 0.45 0.93 -22.07
C LEU A 117 1.53 1.33 -23.07
N ILE A 118 1.95 0.39 -23.93
CA ILE A 118 2.98 0.67 -24.95
C ILE A 118 2.43 1.59 -26.05
N THR A 119 1.19 1.40 -26.47
CA THR A 119 0.55 2.22 -27.51
C THR A 119 0.13 3.60 -27.03
N GLY A 120 0.16 3.85 -25.70
CA GLY A 120 -0.25 5.13 -25.11
C GLY A 120 -1.75 5.36 -25.05
N GLU A 121 -2.57 4.37 -25.38
CA GLU A 121 -4.03 4.50 -25.41
C GLU A 121 -4.65 4.74 -24.02
N LEU A 122 -3.97 4.31 -22.94
CA LEU A 122 -4.40 4.55 -21.56
C LEU A 122 -4.18 5.99 -21.06
N ILE A 123 -3.30 6.75 -21.70
CA ILE A 123 -2.97 8.13 -21.29
C ILE A 123 -4.01 9.14 -21.84
N SER A 124 -4.82 8.75 -22.82
CA SER A 124 -5.79 9.63 -23.46
C SER A 124 -7.21 9.58 -22.87
N SER A 125 -7.44 8.78 -21.81
CA SER A 125 -8.76 8.57 -21.19
C SER A 125 -8.88 9.11 -19.75
N THR A 126 -7.94 9.93 -19.32
CA THR A 126 -7.96 10.70 -18.08
C THR A 126 -7.98 12.16 -18.43
#